data_58645b9ca96318a9776cac7daaf43464
#
_entry.id   58645b9ca96318a9776cac7daaf43464
#
_cell.length_a   1.000
_cell.length_b   1.000
_cell.length_c   1.000
_cell.angle_alpha   90.00
_cell.angle_beta   90.00
_cell.angle_gamma   90.00
#
_symmetry.space_group_name_H-M   'P 1'
#
loop_
_entity.id
_entity.type
_entity.pdbx_description
1 polymer ?
#
loop_
_entity_poly.entity_id
_entity_poly.type
_entity_poly.pdbx_seq_one_letter_code
_entity_poly.pdbx_strand_id
1 'polypeptide(L)'
;MVHKIGVSGSVILSDSKLFHKLFKSYLPHIEIGEFQDEESFQSFIELLGKTNKSFGLHSPLFRGQSKYDLLEKVSMNPEEAWIQFEAEVERMSRLGAEYILVHFPYFKKEASGNPAEIIEEGLKKLSALQKKYGIMIVCEPKLGFRQSPAGIDYLDSFPVETWKKYGLSLCVDIGDYILATDDKAINYIGKWAEFVRVVHLHNVEYQGDKYIWVPVHPSHENDGRHHKIKKLMDFLAKKCEDVFFVMEYTPHTNPSEKMAEEGVEWAIEVIEAGSVR
;
A
#
# COMPACT_ATOMS: atom_id res chain seq x y z
N MET A 1 21.11 1.29 -2.49
CA MET A 1 19.65 1.27 -2.28
C MET A 1 19.41 0.84 -0.85
N VAL A 2 18.62 1.58 -0.11
CA VAL A 2 18.31 1.25 1.31
C VAL A 2 16.81 0.98 1.38
N HIS A 3 16.43 -0.31 1.31
CA HIS A 3 15.04 -0.69 1.53
C HIS A 3 14.74 -0.75 3.02
N LYS A 4 13.52 -0.42 3.41
CA LYS A 4 13.02 -0.58 4.77
C LYS A 4 11.92 -1.64 4.79
N ILE A 5 11.98 -2.55 5.75
CA ILE A 5 10.93 -3.55 5.95
C ILE A 5 10.01 -3.05 7.06
N GLY A 6 8.71 -3.14 6.84
CA GLY A 6 7.70 -2.68 7.78
C GLY A 6 6.54 -3.67 7.93
N VAL A 7 5.62 -3.31 8.79
CA VAL A 7 4.37 -4.07 9.01
C VAL A 7 3.18 -3.11 8.98
N SER A 8 2.09 -3.56 8.34
CA SER A 8 0.84 -2.81 8.29
C SER A 8 -0.05 -3.06 9.51
N GLY A 9 -0.79 -2.05 9.92
CA GLY A 9 -1.86 -2.18 10.91
C GLY A 9 -2.96 -3.17 10.51
N SER A 10 -3.07 -3.50 9.22
CA SER A 10 -4.02 -4.49 8.70
C SER A 10 -3.84 -5.86 9.35
N VAL A 11 -2.61 -6.26 9.69
CA VAL A 11 -2.31 -7.56 10.31
C VAL A 11 -2.97 -7.76 11.68
N ILE A 12 -3.40 -6.66 12.30
CA ILE A 12 -4.14 -6.64 13.57
C ILE A 12 -5.47 -5.88 13.44
N LEU A 13 -5.91 -5.54 12.21
CA LEU A 13 -7.08 -4.71 11.93
C LEU A 13 -7.05 -3.37 12.68
N SER A 14 -5.88 -2.78 12.88
CA SER A 14 -5.66 -1.55 13.66
C SER A 14 -6.32 -1.58 15.05
N ASP A 15 -6.40 -2.75 15.70
CA ASP A 15 -6.93 -2.90 17.06
C ASP A 15 -5.90 -2.36 18.06
N SER A 16 -6.27 -1.31 18.80
CA SER A 16 -5.40 -0.65 19.78
C SER A 16 -4.88 -1.58 20.88
N LYS A 17 -5.63 -2.62 21.24
CA LYS A 17 -5.20 -3.64 22.22
C LYS A 17 -4.02 -4.47 21.72
N LEU A 18 -3.82 -4.51 20.40
CA LEU A 18 -2.80 -5.32 19.74
C LEU A 18 -1.63 -4.50 19.17
N PHE A 19 -1.60 -3.18 19.35
CA PHE A 19 -0.52 -2.33 18.81
C PHE A 19 0.88 -2.81 19.17
N HIS A 20 1.07 -3.38 20.38
CA HIS A 20 2.37 -3.93 20.79
C HIS A 20 2.94 -4.97 19.80
N LYS A 21 2.08 -5.66 19.02
CA LYS A 21 2.51 -6.63 18.01
C LYS A 21 3.15 -5.99 16.77
N LEU A 22 2.89 -4.70 16.51
CA LEU A 22 3.50 -3.96 15.41
C LEU A 22 4.94 -3.50 15.75
N PHE A 23 5.26 -3.36 17.05
CA PHE A 23 6.52 -2.81 17.51
C PHE A 23 7.63 -3.86 17.64
N LYS A 24 7.71 -4.82 16.70
CA LYS A 24 8.80 -5.82 16.64
C LYS A 24 10.15 -5.11 16.47
N SER A 25 11.16 -5.49 17.27
CA SER A 25 12.46 -4.79 17.30
C SER A 25 13.20 -4.77 15.96
N TYR A 26 13.02 -5.80 15.15
CA TYR A 26 13.68 -5.98 13.85
C TYR A 26 12.95 -5.29 12.68
N LEU A 27 11.76 -4.72 12.89
CA LEU A 27 11.02 -3.97 11.86
C LEU A 27 11.14 -2.47 12.13
N PRO A 28 11.85 -1.70 11.28
CA PRO A 28 12.09 -0.27 11.49
C PRO A 28 10.90 0.63 11.13
N HIS A 29 9.89 0.10 10.45
CA HIS A 29 8.78 0.89 9.91
C HIS A 29 7.41 0.28 10.24
N ILE A 30 6.41 1.14 10.46
CA ILE A 30 5.01 0.74 10.64
C ILE A 30 4.15 1.58 9.70
N GLU A 31 3.32 0.93 8.89
CA GLU A 31 2.25 1.60 8.17
C GLU A 31 0.92 1.31 8.87
N ILE A 32 0.09 2.32 9.12
CA ILE A 32 -1.16 2.11 9.83
C ILE A 32 -2.21 3.15 9.41
N GLY A 33 -3.46 2.78 9.47
CA GLY A 33 -4.62 3.63 9.21
C GLY A 33 -5.87 2.99 9.82
N GLU A 34 -7.03 3.54 9.47
CA GLU A 34 -8.32 3.02 9.90
C GLU A 34 -8.41 2.81 11.43
N PHE A 35 -7.86 3.77 12.20
CA PHE A 35 -8.01 3.77 13.66
C PHE A 35 -9.49 3.80 14.04
N GLN A 36 -9.83 3.21 15.16
CA GLN A 36 -11.21 3.19 15.65
C GLN A 36 -11.70 4.62 15.98
N ASP A 37 -10.85 5.40 16.64
CA ASP A 37 -11.12 6.74 17.14
C ASP A 37 -9.82 7.51 17.44
N GLU A 38 -9.97 8.76 17.89
CA GLU A 38 -8.86 9.62 18.27
C GLU A 38 -8.02 9.07 19.42
N GLU A 39 -8.63 8.39 20.40
CA GLU A 39 -7.93 7.82 21.56
C GLU A 39 -6.98 6.69 21.10
N SER A 40 -7.44 5.81 20.21
CA SER A 40 -6.61 4.76 19.63
C SER A 40 -5.47 5.34 18.79
N PHE A 41 -5.71 6.41 18.05
CA PHE A 41 -4.65 7.10 17.32
C PHE A 41 -3.59 7.70 18.25
N GLN A 42 -4.00 8.42 19.30
CA GLN A 42 -3.08 8.99 20.28
C GLN A 42 -2.27 7.90 21.00
N SER A 43 -2.89 6.79 21.37
CA SER A 43 -2.21 5.63 21.96
C SER A 43 -1.11 5.08 21.04
N PHE A 44 -1.36 5.03 19.71
CA PHE A 44 -0.33 4.63 18.74
C PHE A 44 0.83 5.63 18.69
N ILE A 45 0.54 6.93 18.63
CA ILE A 45 1.55 7.99 18.58
C ILE A 45 2.43 7.97 19.87
N GLU A 46 1.82 7.74 21.03
CA GLU A 46 2.57 7.60 22.30
C GLU A 46 3.51 6.39 22.30
N LEU A 47 3.07 5.25 21.74
CA LEU A 47 3.93 4.08 21.59
C LEU A 47 5.06 4.35 20.59
N LEU A 48 4.76 5.00 19.47
CA LEU A 48 5.73 5.36 18.46
C LEU A 48 6.82 6.26 19.03
N GLY A 49 6.44 7.28 19.82
CA GLY A 49 7.36 8.21 20.48
C GLY A 49 8.34 7.56 21.48
N LYS A 50 8.08 6.32 21.90
CA LYS A 50 8.98 5.53 22.76
C LYS A 50 9.97 4.67 21.96
N THR A 51 9.96 4.77 20.64
CA THR A 51 10.79 3.96 19.73
C THR A 51 11.46 4.85 18.67
N ASN A 52 12.44 4.28 17.97
CA ASN A 52 13.07 4.93 16.82
C ASN A 52 12.48 4.47 15.49
N LYS A 53 11.21 4.01 15.49
CA LYS A 53 10.56 3.55 14.26
C LYS A 53 10.00 4.71 13.48
N SER A 54 10.11 4.63 12.16
CA SER A 54 9.37 5.50 11.26
C SER A 54 7.96 4.97 11.03
N PHE A 55 7.06 5.83 10.54
CA PHE A 55 5.71 5.40 10.20
C PHE A 55 5.19 6.08 8.93
N GLY A 56 4.22 5.42 8.28
CA GLY A 56 3.39 5.94 7.21
C GLY A 56 1.92 5.82 7.55
N LEU A 57 1.09 6.69 7.00
CA LEU A 57 -0.36 6.54 7.09
C LEU A 57 -0.89 5.86 5.82
N HIS A 58 -1.66 4.79 6.00
CA HIS A 58 -2.58 4.29 4.98
C HIS A 58 -3.93 4.96 5.17
N SER A 59 -4.28 5.93 4.32
CA SER A 59 -5.57 6.63 4.37
C SER A 59 -6.74 5.66 4.17
N PRO A 60 -7.85 5.81 4.90
CA PRO A 60 -8.18 6.92 5.79
C PRO A 60 -7.58 6.76 7.20
N LEU A 61 -7.47 7.89 7.89
CA LEU A 61 -7.00 7.91 9.29
C LEU A 61 -7.96 7.15 10.20
N PHE A 62 -9.26 7.35 10.06
CA PHE A 62 -10.27 6.72 10.90
C PHE A 62 -11.22 5.83 10.10
N ARG A 63 -11.69 4.75 10.74
CA ARG A 63 -12.72 3.87 10.17
C ARG A 63 -13.98 4.65 9.82
N GLY A 64 -14.62 4.25 8.73
CA GLY A 64 -15.83 4.90 8.23
C GLY A 64 -15.61 6.20 7.47
N GLN A 65 -14.38 6.68 7.36
CA GLN A 65 -14.00 7.77 6.47
C GLN A 65 -13.80 7.29 5.03
N SER A 66 -13.64 8.24 4.09
CA SER A 66 -13.45 7.92 2.68
C SER A 66 -12.16 7.14 2.42
N LYS A 67 -12.26 6.07 1.67
CA LYS A 67 -11.16 5.23 1.25
C LYS A 67 -10.97 5.24 -0.28
N TYR A 68 -12.06 5.44 -1.04
CA TYR A 68 -12.09 5.23 -2.48
C TYR A 68 -12.71 6.39 -3.27
N ASP A 69 -13.04 7.51 -2.60
CA ASP A 69 -13.98 8.49 -3.14
C ASP A 69 -13.30 9.70 -3.82
N LEU A 70 -11.98 9.67 -4.07
CA LEU A 70 -11.28 10.83 -4.63
C LEU A 70 -11.63 11.12 -6.09
N LEU A 71 -11.94 10.10 -6.89
CA LEU A 71 -12.25 10.25 -8.32
C LEU A 71 -13.74 10.12 -8.63
N GLU A 72 -14.42 9.23 -7.93
CA GLU A 72 -15.86 9.00 -8.10
C GLU A 72 -16.53 8.69 -6.76
N LYS A 73 -17.84 8.91 -6.68
CA LYS A 73 -18.59 8.61 -5.47
C LYS A 73 -18.72 7.09 -5.27
N VAL A 74 -18.16 6.57 -4.20
CA VAL A 74 -18.36 5.21 -3.70
C VAL A 74 -19.26 5.22 -2.47
N SER A 75 -18.87 5.95 -1.43
CA SER A 75 -19.63 6.14 -0.17
C SER A 75 -19.83 7.62 0.16
N MET A 76 -18.86 8.47 -0.18
CA MET A 76 -18.82 9.90 0.11
C MET A 76 -18.69 10.69 -1.19
N ASN A 77 -19.07 11.96 -1.21
CA ASN A 77 -18.84 12.81 -2.40
C ASN A 77 -17.35 13.13 -2.54
N PRO A 78 -16.82 13.22 -3.78
CA PRO A 78 -15.39 13.49 -3.99
C PRO A 78 -14.90 14.79 -3.34
N GLU A 79 -15.71 15.86 -3.32
CA GLU A 79 -15.36 17.13 -2.68
C GLU A 79 -15.11 16.95 -1.17
N GLU A 80 -15.98 16.20 -0.50
CA GLU A 80 -15.84 15.88 0.94
C GLU A 80 -14.63 14.97 1.18
N ALA A 81 -14.41 13.98 0.32
CA ALA A 81 -13.25 13.08 0.39
C ALA A 81 -11.93 13.83 0.22
N TRP A 82 -11.86 14.82 -0.68
CA TRP A 82 -10.68 15.66 -0.84
C TRP A 82 -10.39 16.52 0.39
N ILE A 83 -11.44 17.11 1.01
CA ILE A 83 -11.29 17.90 2.25
C ILE A 83 -10.76 17.01 3.38
N GLN A 84 -11.32 15.81 3.52
CA GLN A 84 -10.85 14.84 4.51
C GLN A 84 -9.38 14.46 4.26
N PHE A 85 -9.02 14.10 3.03
CA PHE A 85 -7.66 13.70 2.68
C PHE A 85 -6.65 14.83 2.91
N GLU A 86 -6.98 16.07 2.57
CA GLU A 86 -6.13 17.23 2.86
C GLU A 86 -5.87 17.40 4.36
N ALA A 87 -6.88 17.23 5.20
CA ALA A 87 -6.72 17.29 6.65
C ALA A 87 -5.81 16.17 7.19
N GLU A 88 -5.90 14.98 6.62
CA GLU A 88 -5.00 13.86 6.95
C GLU A 88 -3.55 14.18 6.53
N VAL A 89 -3.34 14.68 5.31
CA VAL A 89 -2.01 15.08 4.80
C VAL A 89 -1.37 16.13 5.71
N GLU A 90 -2.11 17.18 6.08
CA GLU A 90 -1.63 18.22 6.99
C GLU A 90 -1.25 17.66 8.35
N ARG A 91 -2.09 16.77 8.90
CA ARG A 91 -1.85 16.16 10.21
C ARG A 91 -0.61 15.25 10.19
N MET A 92 -0.46 14.40 9.19
CA MET A 92 0.67 13.48 9.05
C MET A 92 1.99 14.21 8.82
N SER A 93 1.97 15.26 8.02
CA SER A 93 3.15 16.12 7.84
C SER A 93 3.64 16.71 9.17
N ARG A 94 2.73 17.23 10.01
CA ARG A 94 3.10 17.76 11.33
C ARG A 94 3.65 16.72 12.30
N LEU A 95 3.22 15.46 12.16
CA LEU A 95 3.67 14.35 13.00
C LEU A 95 4.95 13.68 12.49
N GLY A 96 5.47 14.09 11.33
CA GLY A 96 6.69 13.55 10.77
C GLY A 96 6.52 12.16 10.17
N ALA A 97 5.34 11.82 9.65
CA ALA A 97 5.16 10.60 8.87
C ALA A 97 6.05 10.62 7.62
N GLU A 98 6.63 9.48 7.24
CA GLU A 98 7.46 9.34 6.03
C GLU A 98 6.61 9.56 4.78
N TYR A 99 5.38 9.09 4.79
CA TYR A 99 4.43 9.22 3.69
C TYR A 99 2.97 9.11 4.16
N ILE A 100 2.08 9.51 3.26
CA ILE A 100 0.67 9.16 3.31
C ILE A 100 0.30 8.41 2.02
N LEU A 101 -0.28 7.22 2.17
CA LEU A 101 -0.74 6.37 1.08
C LEU A 101 -2.24 6.55 0.88
N VAL A 102 -2.66 6.61 -0.38
CA VAL A 102 -4.05 6.76 -0.77
C VAL A 102 -4.39 5.84 -1.95
N HIS A 103 -5.57 5.25 -1.94
CA HIS A 103 -6.06 4.44 -3.05
C HIS A 103 -6.31 5.33 -4.29
N PHE A 104 -5.35 5.35 -5.20
CA PHE A 104 -5.40 6.16 -6.41
C PHE A 104 -4.49 5.59 -7.52
N PRO A 105 -4.97 5.46 -8.78
CA PRO A 105 -6.37 5.65 -9.15
C PRO A 105 -7.25 4.47 -8.68
N TYR A 106 -8.44 4.78 -8.22
CA TYR A 106 -9.49 3.80 -7.95
C TYR A 106 -10.69 4.09 -8.83
N PHE A 107 -11.18 3.08 -9.54
CA PHE A 107 -12.40 3.11 -10.31
C PHE A 107 -13.26 1.91 -9.89
N LYS A 108 -14.49 2.19 -9.46
CA LYS A 108 -15.43 1.13 -9.06
C LYS A 108 -15.71 0.14 -10.20
N LYS A 109 -15.75 0.66 -11.44
CA LYS A 109 -15.92 -0.05 -12.72
C LYS A 109 -15.30 0.79 -13.83
N GLU A 110 -15.52 0.40 -15.09
CA GLU A 110 -15.12 1.24 -16.23
C GLU A 110 -15.62 2.69 -16.08
N ALA A 111 -14.73 3.65 -16.34
CA ALA A 111 -15.02 5.06 -16.26
C ALA A 111 -16.05 5.48 -17.32
N SER A 112 -16.94 6.41 -16.96
CA SER A 112 -17.92 6.98 -17.89
C SER A 112 -17.34 8.08 -18.79
N GLY A 113 -16.10 8.54 -18.53
CA GLY A 113 -15.40 9.58 -19.28
C GLY A 113 -14.00 9.11 -19.70
N ASN A 114 -13.14 10.08 -20.10
CA ASN A 114 -11.74 9.78 -20.41
C ASN A 114 -10.94 9.50 -19.11
N PRO A 115 -10.50 8.26 -18.87
CA PRO A 115 -9.80 7.93 -17.64
C PRO A 115 -8.50 8.72 -17.43
N ALA A 116 -7.79 9.03 -18.53
CA ALA A 116 -6.53 9.77 -18.44
C ALA A 116 -6.75 11.21 -17.94
N GLU A 117 -7.81 11.88 -18.37
CA GLU A 117 -8.16 13.22 -17.89
C GLU A 117 -8.57 13.19 -16.43
N ILE A 118 -9.38 12.20 -16.02
CA ILE A 118 -9.82 12.02 -14.64
C ILE A 118 -8.60 11.78 -13.72
N ILE A 119 -7.68 10.90 -14.13
CA ILE A 119 -6.44 10.63 -13.39
C ILE A 119 -5.59 11.91 -13.31
N GLU A 120 -5.38 12.61 -14.42
CA GLU A 120 -4.55 13.81 -14.42
C GLU A 120 -5.09 14.92 -13.52
N GLU A 121 -6.41 15.12 -13.45
CA GLU A 121 -7.05 16.04 -12.50
C GLU A 121 -6.76 15.66 -11.03
N GLY A 122 -6.83 14.38 -10.71
CA GLY A 122 -6.46 13.88 -9.38
C GLY A 122 -4.98 14.10 -9.07
N LEU A 123 -4.08 13.80 -10.04
CA LEU A 123 -2.63 14.02 -9.89
C LEU A 123 -2.29 15.48 -9.62
N LYS A 124 -2.97 16.43 -10.27
CA LYS A 124 -2.79 17.87 -10.01
C LYS A 124 -3.06 18.21 -8.55
N LYS A 125 -4.17 17.72 -8.00
CA LYS A 125 -4.57 17.94 -6.61
C LYS A 125 -3.59 17.29 -5.63
N LEU A 126 -3.25 16.01 -5.83
CA LEU A 126 -2.30 15.28 -4.98
C LEU A 126 -0.91 15.94 -4.97
N SER A 127 -0.40 16.32 -6.15
CA SER A 127 0.89 17.02 -6.26
C SER A 127 0.88 18.39 -5.58
N ALA A 128 -0.25 19.12 -5.64
CA ALA A 128 -0.40 20.39 -4.93
C ALA A 128 -0.36 20.19 -3.41
N LEU A 129 -1.03 19.16 -2.88
CA LEU A 129 -1.01 18.82 -1.46
C LEU A 129 0.40 18.38 -1.02
N GLN A 130 1.06 17.51 -1.78
CA GLN A 130 2.44 17.09 -1.50
C GLN A 130 3.38 18.28 -1.38
N LYS A 131 3.32 19.23 -2.33
CA LYS A 131 4.15 20.44 -2.31
C LYS A 131 3.80 21.38 -1.15
N LYS A 132 2.51 21.54 -0.85
CA LYS A 132 2.01 22.42 0.22
C LYS A 132 2.47 21.98 1.60
N TYR A 133 2.42 20.66 1.85
CA TYR A 133 2.67 20.11 3.19
C TYR A 133 4.04 19.44 3.33
N GLY A 134 4.77 19.24 2.24
CA GLY A 134 6.12 18.68 2.28
C GLY A 134 6.20 17.21 2.73
N ILE A 135 5.15 16.44 2.52
CA ILE A 135 5.09 15.00 2.83
C ILE A 135 4.91 14.20 1.55
N MET A 136 5.57 13.06 1.43
CA MET A 136 5.42 12.16 0.29
C MET A 136 4.00 11.61 0.22
N ILE A 137 3.35 11.78 -0.93
CA ILE A 137 2.07 11.13 -1.23
C ILE A 137 2.32 9.92 -2.12
N VAL A 138 1.83 8.77 -1.68
CA VAL A 138 1.98 7.50 -2.35
C VAL A 138 0.63 7.05 -2.88
N CYS A 139 0.54 6.84 -4.17
CA CYS A 139 -0.68 6.43 -4.87
C CYS A 139 -0.70 4.91 -5.02
N GLU A 140 -1.75 4.28 -4.56
CA GLU A 140 -1.96 2.84 -4.68
C GLU A 140 -3.11 2.55 -5.66
N PRO A 141 -2.80 2.09 -6.89
CA PRO A 141 -3.83 1.62 -7.82
C PRO A 141 -4.52 0.38 -7.25
N LYS A 142 -5.85 0.40 -7.22
CA LYS A 142 -6.63 -0.69 -6.60
C LYS A 142 -7.57 -1.37 -7.58
N LEU A 143 -7.88 -2.63 -7.26
CA LEU A 143 -9.00 -3.34 -7.87
C LEU A 143 -10.32 -2.67 -7.50
N GLY A 144 -11.20 -2.52 -8.48
CA GLY A 144 -12.56 -2.01 -8.30
C GLY A 144 -13.55 -3.06 -7.84
N PHE A 145 -14.84 -2.74 -7.95
CA PHE A 145 -15.91 -3.65 -7.58
C PHE A 145 -15.84 -4.96 -8.38
N ARG A 146 -16.01 -6.10 -7.70
CA ARG A 146 -15.86 -7.46 -8.27
C ARG A 146 -14.50 -7.67 -8.93
N GLN A 147 -13.45 -7.15 -8.33
CA GLN A 147 -12.07 -7.28 -8.82
C GLN A 147 -11.86 -6.63 -10.21
N SER A 148 -12.63 -5.59 -10.55
CA SER A 148 -12.39 -4.86 -11.78
C SER A 148 -10.95 -4.34 -11.82
N PRO A 149 -10.14 -4.66 -12.84
CA PRO A 149 -8.75 -4.20 -12.93
C PRO A 149 -8.64 -2.74 -13.39
N ALA A 150 -9.75 -2.03 -13.57
CA ALA A 150 -9.82 -0.72 -14.23
C ALA A 150 -8.78 0.29 -13.70
N GLY A 151 -8.58 0.39 -12.39
CA GLY A 151 -7.59 1.30 -11.82
C GLY A 151 -6.16 0.98 -12.26
N ILE A 152 -5.79 -0.30 -12.28
CA ILE A 152 -4.46 -0.78 -12.67
C ILE A 152 -4.29 -0.67 -14.19
N ASP A 153 -5.28 -1.05 -15.00
CA ASP A 153 -5.24 -1.01 -16.46
C ASP A 153 -5.18 0.44 -16.98
N TYR A 154 -5.94 1.35 -16.35
CA TYR A 154 -5.88 2.77 -16.71
C TYR A 154 -4.54 3.40 -16.35
N LEU A 155 -3.95 3.01 -15.22
CA LEU A 155 -2.58 3.42 -14.90
C LEU A 155 -1.59 2.86 -15.92
N ASP A 156 -1.70 1.57 -16.29
CA ASP A 156 -0.80 0.99 -17.30
C ASP A 156 -0.87 1.73 -18.64
N SER A 157 -2.06 2.19 -19.02
CA SER A 157 -2.28 2.97 -20.25
C SER A 157 -1.86 4.44 -20.08
N PHE A 158 -1.68 4.94 -18.87
CA PHE A 158 -1.38 6.34 -18.60
C PHE A 158 0.05 6.72 -19.03
N PRO A 159 0.26 7.94 -19.60
CA PRO A 159 1.60 8.35 -20.02
C PRO A 159 2.53 8.57 -18.84
N VAL A 160 3.66 7.86 -18.81
CA VAL A 160 4.70 7.97 -17.75
C VAL A 160 5.22 9.41 -17.61
N GLU A 161 5.44 10.10 -18.73
CA GLU A 161 5.93 11.49 -18.72
C GLU A 161 4.91 12.46 -18.09
N THR A 162 3.62 12.17 -18.21
CA THR A 162 2.60 12.97 -17.54
C THR A 162 2.62 12.72 -16.03
N TRP A 163 2.75 11.47 -15.59
CA TRP A 163 2.92 11.14 -14.17
C TRP A 163 4.15 11.84 -13.57
N LYS A 164 5.27 11.77 -14.27
CA LYS A 164 6.55 12.36 -13.84
C LYS A 164 6.46 13.86 -13.54
N LYS A 165 5.66 14.61 -14.29
CA LYS A 165 5.41 16.05 -14.04
C LYS A 165 4.90 16.34 -12.62
N TYR A 166 4.13 15.42 -12.06
CA TYR A 166 3.48 15.59 -10.77
C TYR A 166 4.34 15.14 -9.59
N GLY A 167 5.36 14.31 -9.83
CA GLY A 167 6.33 13.89 -8.82
C GLY A 167 5.75 13.07 -7.68
N LEU A 168 4.70 12.30 -7.97
CA LEU A 168 4.03 11.43 -7.00
C LEU A 168 4.66 10.04 -7.00
N SER A 169 4.63 9.38 -5.86
CA SER A 169 5.11 8.02 -5.68
C SER A 169 4.00 7.00 -5.88
N LEU A 170 4.38 5.73 -6.11
CA LEU A 170 3.47 4.61 -6.25
C LEU A 170 3.66 3.58 -5.15
N CYS A 171 2.55 2.99 -4.75
CA CYS A 171 2.50 1.72 -4.03
C CYS A 171 2.16 0.58 -5.01
N VAL A 172 2.86 -0.52 -4.87
CA VAL A 172 2.52 -1.80 -5.51
C VAL A 172 1.93 -2.73 -4.45
N ASP A 173 0.64 -2.94 -4.50
CA ASP A 173 -0.01 -4.05 -3.79
C ASP A 173 0.16 -5.32 -4.64
N ILE A 174 0.99 -6.26 -4.16
CA ILE A 174 1.35 -7.45 -4.93
C ILE A 174 0.11 -8.29 -5.29
N GLY A 175 -0.82 -8.44 -4.35
CA GLY A 175 -2.04 -9.22 -4.58
C GLY A 175 -2.95 -8.60 -5.61
N ASP A 176 -3.18 -7.30 -5.56
CA ASP A 176 -4.02 -6.59 -6.53
C ASP A 176 -3.42 -6.68 -7.94
N TYR A 177 -2.10 -6.50 -8.08
CA TYR A 177 -1.43 -6.63 -9.38
C TYR A 177 -1.49 -8.06 -9.93
N ILE A 178 -1.30 -9.08 -9.09
CA ILE A 178 -1.42 -10.48 -9.49
C ILE A 178 -2.85 -10.78 -9.96
N LEU A 179 -3.86 -10.34 -9.19
CA LEU A 179 -5.28 -10.57 -9.55
C LEU A 179 -5.70 -9.83 -10.81
N ALA A 180 -5.12 -8.65 -11.07
CA ALA A 180 -5.42 -7.86 -12.27
C ALA A 180 -4.73 -8.40 -13.52
N THR A 181 -3.51 -8.96 -13.40
CA THR A 181 -2.60 -9.13 -14.54
C THR A 181 -2.01 -10.52 -14.68
N ASP A 182 -2.33 -11.44 -13.76
CA ASP A 182 -1.76 -12.80 -13.68
C ASP A 182 -0.21 -12.78 -13.72
N ASP A 183 0.37 -13.50 -14.66
CA ASP A 183 1.83 -13.62 -14.86
C ASP A 183 2.50 -12.37 -15.46
N LYS A 184 1.71 -11.35 -15.84
CA LYS A 184 2.20 -10.11 -16.44
C LYS A 184 2.54 -9.02 -15.42
N ALA A 185 2.32 -9.24 -14.12
CA ALA A 185 2.55 -8.25 -13.06
C ALA A 185 3.91 -7.55 -13.17
N ILE A 186 4.98 -8.29 -13.46
CA ILE A 186 6.33 -7.72 -13.64
C ILE A 186 6.39 -6.71 -14.80
N ASN A 187 5.67 -6.94 -15.89
CA ASN A 187 5.68 -6.04 -17.04
C ASN A 187 4.97 -4.72 -16.72
N TYR A 188 3.81 -4.80 -16.04
CA TYR A 188 3.06 -3.63 -15.59
C TYR A 188 3.89 -2.81 -14.59
N ILE A 189 4.41 -3.45 -13.55
CA ILE A 189 5.20 -2.79 -12.52
C ILE A 189 6.52 -2.23 -13.10
N GLY A 190 7.15 -2.94 -14.02
CA GLY A 190 8.41 -2.54 -14.64
C GLY A 190 8.37 -1.18 -15.32
N LYS A 191 7.23 -0.81 -15.90
CA LYS A 191 6.98 0.50 -16.48
C LYS A 191 7.05 1.63 -15.45
N TRP A 192 6.66 1.32 -14.19
CA TRP A 192 6.48 2.29 -13.12
C TRP A 192 7.55 2.23 -12.04
N ALA A 193 8.56 1.37 -12.19
CA ALA A 193 9.54 1.05 -11.15
C ALA A 193 10.25 2.27 -10.57
N GLU A 194 10.52 3.32 -11.36
CA GLU A 194 11.17 4.55 -10.88
C GLU A 194 10.33 5.34 -9.84
N PHE A 195 9.01 5.14 -9.84
CA PHE A 195 8.08 5.83 -8.93
C PHE A 195 7.70 5.01 -7.71
N VAL A 196 7.98 3.71 -7.70
CA VAL A 196 7.61 2.81 -6.59
C VAL A 196 8.40 3.17 -5.34
N ARG A 197 7.70 3.47 -4.24
CA ARG A 197 8.28 3.76 -2.94
C ARG A 197 7.69 2.92 -1.81
N VAL A 198 6.53 2.31 -2.05
CA VAL A 198 5.89 1.38 -1.11
C VAL A 198 5.51 0.11 -1.85
N VAL A 199 5.65 -1.02 -1.19
CA VAL A 199 5.20 -2.33 -1.68
C VAL A 199 4.46 -3.04 -0.55
N HIS A 200 3.20 -3.38 -0.77
CA HIS A 200 2.43 -4.22 0.13
C HIS A 200 2.71 -5.69 -0.15
N LEU A 201 3.29 -6.36 0.85
CA LEU A 201 3.70 -7.76 0.79
C LEU A 201 2.66 -8.67 1.43
N HIS A 202 1.99 -9.41 0.61
CA HIS A 202 1.12 -10.53 0.97
C HIS A 202 1.05 -11.53 -0.17
N ASN A 203 0.49 -12.69 0.07
CA ASN A 203 0.13 -13.61 -0.98
C ASN A 203 -1.39 -13.72 -1.07
N VAL A 204 -1.87 -14.36 -2.10
CA VAL A 204 -3.28 -14.66 -2.35
C VAL A 204 -3.48 -16.16 -2.17
N GLU A 205 -4.43 -16.55 -1.31
CA GLU A 205 -4.88 -17.92 -1.20
C GLU A 205 -6.31 -18.04 -1.73
N TYR A 206 -6.54 -18.98 -2.61
CA TYR A 206 -7.87 -19.28 -3.12
C TYR A 206 -8.61 -20.27 -2.20
N GLN A 207 -9.82 -19.88 -1.77
CA GLN A 207 -10.75 -20.73 -1.02
C GLN A 207 -12.05 -20.88 -1.84
N GLY A 208 -12.05 -21.83 -2.75
CA GLY A 208 -13.10 -21.95 -3.78
C GLY A 208 -13.08 -20.74 -4.71
N ASP A 209 -14.21 -20.05 -4.86
CA ASP A 209 -14.35 -18.85 -5.71
C ASP A 209 -13.94 -17.54 -5.00
N LYS A 210 -13.44 -17.64 -3.76
CA LYS A 210 -12.98 -16.48 -2.98
C LYS A 210 -11.49 -16.53 -2.81
N TYR A 211 -10.88 -15.36 -2.66
CA TYR A 211 -9.49 -15.21 -2.29
C TYR A 211 -9.36 -14.42 -0.99
N ILE A 212 -8.26 -14.64 -0.30
CA ILE A 212 -7.91 -13.98 0.94
C ILE A 212 -6.43 -13.58 0.91
N TRP A 213 -6.12 -12.50 1.60
CA TRP A 213 -4.75 -12.04 1.80
C TRP A 213 -4.10 -12.83 2.93
N VAL A 214 -3.02 -13.53 2.61
CA VAL A 214 -2.24 -14.33 3.57
C VAL A 214 -0.83 -13.79 3.70
N PRO A 215 -0.13 -14.03 4.82
CA PRO A 215 1.28 -13.68 4.93
C PRO A 215 2.10 -14.26 3.79
N VAL A 216 3.15 -13.56 3.36
CA VAL A 216 4.16 -14.16 2.48
C VAL A 216 4.86 -15.31 3.22
N HIS A 217 5.17 -16.40 2.51
CA HIS A 217 5.89 -17.52 3.13
C HIS A 217 6.61 -18.37 2.06
N PRO A 218 7.83 -18.90 2.32
CA PRO A 218 8.58 -19.68 1.33
C PRO A 218 7.86 -20.95 0.87
N SER A 219 7.02 -21.57 1.70
CA SER A 219 6.25 -22.75 1.30
C SER A 219 5.26 -22.48 0.16
N HIS A 220 4.81 -21.23 0.01
CA HIS A 220 3.89 -20.82 -1.03
C HIS A 220 4.49 -20.94 -2.44
N GLU A 221 5.82 -20.90 -2.57
CA GLU A 221 6.49 -21.06 -3.85
C GLU A 221 6.29 -22.47 -4.47
N ASN A 222 5.91 -23.46 -3.66
CA ASN A 222 5.72 -24.84 -4.07
C ASN A 222 4.26 -25.33 -3.89
N ASP A 223 3.36 -24.47 -3.42
CA ASP A 223 1.94 -24.78 -3.18
C ASP A 223 1.10 -24.21 -4.32
N GLY A 224 0.36 -25.07 -5.02
CA GLY A 224 -0.51 -24.65 -6.14
C GLY A 224 -1.74 -23.80 -5.75
N ARG A 225 -1.97 -23.56 -4.46
CA ARG A 225 -3.04 -22.69 -3.96
C ARG A 225 -2.61 -21.22 -3.84
N HIS A 226 -1.31 -20.95 -4.00
CA HIS A 226 -0.70 -19.64 -3.83
C HIS A 226 0.06 -19.22 -5.08
N HIS A 227 0.30 -17.92 -5.19
CA HIS A 227 1.13 -17.36 -6.24
C HIS A 227 2.62 -17.43 -5.88
N LYS A 228 3.48 -17.60 -6.92
CA LYS A 228 4.94 -17.58 -6.77
C LYS A 228 5.44 -16.15 -6.80
N ILE A 229 5.54 -15.52 -5.63
CA ILE A 229 5.86 -14.10 -5.51
C ILE A 229 7.34 -13.78 -5.34
N LYS A 230 8.19 -14.77 -5.09
CA LYS A 230 9.65 -14.58 -4.90
C LYS A 230 10.28 -13.79 -6.04
N LYS A 231 9.95 -14.17 -7.29
CA LYS A 231 10.49 -13.51 -8.50
C LYS A 231 10.06 -12.04 -8.58
N LEU A 232 8.83 -11.72 -8.17
CA LEU A 232 8.32 -10.36 -8.15
C LEU A 232 8.99 -9.53 -7.04
N MET A 233 9.16 -10.09 -5.85
CA MET A 233 9.89 -9.44 -4.74
C MET A 233 11.35 -9.13 -5.14
N ASP A 234 12.06 -10.11 -5.72
CA ASP A 234 13.43 -9.94 -6.21
C ASP A 234 13.53 -8.87 -7.31
N PHE A 235 12.54 -8.84 -8.23
CA PHE A 235 12.45 -7.81 -9.26
C PHE A 235 12.29 -6.41 -8.65
N LEU A 236 11.35 -6.23 -7.71
CA LEU A 236 11.10 -4.97 -7.04
C LEU A 236 12.32 -4.50 -6.25
N ALA A 237 12.97 -5.39 -5.50
CA ALA A 237 14.18 -5.07 -4.75
C ALA A 237 15.36 -4.64 -5.65
N LYS A 238 15.44 -5.17 -6.88
CA LYS A 238 16.50 -4.83 -7.85
C LYS A 238 16.22 -3.56 -8.65
N LYS A 239 14.95 -3.26 -8.91
CA LYS A 239 14.56 -2.23 -9.88
C LYS A 239 14.08 -0.94 -9.25
N CYS A 240 13.53 -1.01 -8.04
CA CYS A 240 13.02 0.15 -7.32
C CYS A 240 14.06 0.65 -6.31
N GLU A 241 14.05 1.95 -6.00
CA GLU A 241 14.99 2.57 -5.08
C GLU A 241 14.28 3.03 -3.81
N ASP A 242 14.95 2.79 -2.66
CA ASP A 242 14.52 3.29 -1.34
C ASP A 242 13.04 2.97 -1.01
N VAL A 243 12.68 1.69 -1.15
CA VAL A 243 11.31 1.18 -1.00
C VAL A 243 11.03 0.77 0.44
N PHE A 244 9.83 1.10 0.91
CA PHE A 244 9.21 0.52 2.09
C PHE A 244 8.47 -0.77 1.68
N PHE A 245 8.99 -1.93 2.07
CA PHE A 245 8.31 -3.21 1.91
C PHE A 245 7.49 -3.49 3.17
N VAL A 246 6.18 -3.42 3.08
CA VAL A 246 5.26 -3.47 4.20
C VAL A 246 4.50 -4.79 4.18
N MET A 247 4.64 -5.60 5.23
CA MET A 247 3.84 -6.81 5.40
C MET A 247 2.39 -6.42 5.61
N GLU A 248 1.54 -6.70 4.64
CA GLU A 248 0.13 -6.40 4.68
C GLU A 248 -0.71 -7.65 4.38
N TYR A 249 -1.39 -8.16 5.37
CA TYR A 249 -2.36 -9.25 5.23
C TYR A 249 -3.49 -9.05 6.23
N THR A 250 -4.55 -9.83 6.12
CA THR A 250 -5.64 -9.78 7.09
C THR A 250 -5.57 -10.97 8.05
N PRO A 251 -5.91 -10.81 9.35
CA PRO A 251 -5.84 -11.89 10.32
C PRO A 251 -6.95 -12.94 10.15
N HIS A 252 -7.82 -12.82 9.15
CA HIS A 252 -8.95 -13.74 8.94
C HIS A 252 -8.54 -15.19 8.71
N THR A 253 -7.31 -15.42 8.23
CA THR A 253 -6.75 -16.76 8.09
C THR A 253 -6.18 -17.30 9.39
N ASN A 254 -6.12 -16.45 10.42
CA ASN A 254 -5.53 -16.78 11.71
C ASN A 254 -4.14 -17.45 11.58
N PRO A 255 -3.20 -16.83 10.83
CA PRO A 255 -1.88 -17.41 10.64
C PRO A 255 -1.20 -17.57 12.00
N SER A 256 -0.45 -18.66 12.20
CA SER A 256 0.35 -18.80 13.39
C SER A 256 1.43 -17.69 13.45
N GLU A 257 1.77 -17.24 14.64
CA GLU A 257 2.82 -16.22 14.83
C GLU A 257 4.13 -16.69 14.18
N LYS A 258 4.49 -17.96 14.36
CA LYS A 258 5.65 -18.58 13.73
C LYS A 258 5.61 -18.46 12.20
N MET A 259 4.50 -18.78 11.55
CA MET A 259 4.36 -18.66 10.10
C MET A 259 4.55 -17.21 9.62
N ALA A 260 3.98 -16.26 10.35
CA ALA A 260 4.14 -14.85 10.00
C ALA A 260 5.59 -14.39 10.18
N GLU A 261 6.30 -14.81 11.24
CA GLU A 261 7.70 -14.48 11.47
C GLU A 261 8.62 -15.12 10.43
N GLU A 262 8.47 -16.41 10.13
CA GLU A 262 9.20 -17.10 9.05
C GLU A 262 8.99 -16.41 7.68
N GLY A 263 7.79 -15.91 7.43
CA GLY A 263 7.49 -15.14 6.22
C GLY A 263 8.24 -13.80 6.15
N VAL A 264 8.31 -13.08 7.28
CA VAL A 264 9.09 -11.84 7.38
C VAL A 264 10.58 -12.09 7.17
N GLU A 265 11.16 -13.10 7.83
CA GLU A 265 12.56 -13.48 7.69
C GLU A 265 12.88 -13.80 6.23
N TRP A 266 12.06 -14.63 5.58
CA TRP A 266 12.22 -14.95 4.17
C TRP A 266 12.13 -13.72 3.26
N ALA A 267 11.20 -12.80 3.53
CA ALA A 267 11.09 -11.57 2.73
C ALA A 267 12.34 -10.69 2.89
N ILE A 268 12.87 -10.56 4.11
CA ILE A 268 14.13 -9.84 4.36
C ILE A 268 15.27 -10.45 3.52
N GLU A 269 15.45 -11.77 3.58
CA GLU A 269 16.50 -12.48 2.81
C GLU A 269 16.39 -12.22 1.30
N VAL A 270 15.17 -12.30 0.74
CA VAL A 270 14.95 -12.09 -0.71
C VAL A 270 15.23 -10.64 -1.10
N ILE A 271 14.78 -9.67 -0.29
CA ILE A 271 14.95 -8.23 -0.56
C ILE A 271 16.42 -7.82 -0.42
N GLU A 272 17.10 -8.27 0.62
CA GLU A 272 18.54 -7.99 0.83
C GLU A 272 19.37 -8.58 -0.30
N ALA A 273 19.13 -9.84 -0.67
CA ALA A 273 19.83 -10.48 -1.80
C ALA A 273 19.60 -9.73 -3.13
N GLY A 274 18.41 -9.17 -3.35
CA GLY A 274 18.09 -8.36 -4.51
C GLY A 274 18.77 -6.99 -4.51
N SER A 275 19.05 -6.43 -3.33
CA SER A 275 19.61 -5.08 -3.16
C SER A 275 21.12 -5.00 -3.33
N VAL A 276 21.84 -6.13 -3.24
CA VAL A 276 23.29 -6.20 -3.43
C VAL A 276 23.61 -6.13 -4.93
N ARG A 277 24.06 -4.97 -5.39
CA ARG A 277 24.66 -4.76 -6.71
C ARG A 277 26.08 -4.23 -6.58
#